data_a3994f39e0709be483a95a2ea56a02bd
#
_entry.id   a3994f39e0709be483a95a2ea56a02bd
#
_cell.length_a   1.000
_cell.length_b   1.000
_cell.length_c   1.000
_cell.angle_alpha   90.00
_cell.angle_beta   90.00
_cell.angle_gamma   90.00
#
_symmetry.space_group_name_H-M   'P 1'
#
loop_
_entity.id
_entity.type
_entity.pdbx_description
1 polymer ?
#
loop_
_entity_poly.entity_id
_entity_poly.type
_entity_poly.pdbx_seq_one_letter_code
_entity_poly.pdbx_strand_id
1 'polypeptide(L)'
;MTALRPLGEFSKKAKDLCSFLGIDNVLHGVNDLYFTGITHNSKMVEFGDLFIALPGVKRHGANFVEEAKEKGATLVLTDQQGMNIIQDALPCLGVGDPRFMVGDLSSWFYGNPFASLDAVGVTGTNGKTTTAALLEQIWRFNHRTTSFVGTIGTTIGEESLSAEFTTPEASDLQRLAAVMRERHVRNCVMEVSSHGIVQHRISGIRFSVVGFTHLSQDHLDFHGDMESYFQAKAKLFSSEFADRGIINIDSKYGRRLYEEAPIQVQSLARSDKRAQWHYESIDRLENENGYRVAIRGTGGILIEGWLSLIGLHNLDNALLAIALAVETQVDPLAIAAFMHLLRAPSGRLESVAVGQKFLALVDYAHTPDAVKRVLATARELTSGRVIAVLGCGGDRDRSKRPLMGEALLSGSDYAIFTSDNPRSEDPQRIMDEMLGSDSILHEKAAVIEVDRRDAIVKAVAEAQDGDCVLVLGKGHEKGQEVAGVKYPFDDRLELARAIEGLS
;
A
#
# COMPACT_ATOMS: atom_id res chain seq x y z
N MET A 1 -12.80 17.15 5.59
CA MET A 1 -13.01 16.89 4.14
C MET A 1 -14.28 16.09 4.02
N THR A 2 -15.19 16.49 3.13
CA THR A 2 -16.38 15.69 2.78
C THR A 2 -15.92 14.41 2.06
N ALA A 3 -16.52 13.27 2.39
CA ALA A 3 -16.25 12.02 1.68
C ALA A 3 -16.71 12.15 0.22
N LEU A 4 -15.90 11.67 -0.73
CA LEU A 4 -16.37 11.54 -2.11
C LEU A 4 -17.51 10.51 -2.14
N ARG A 5 -18.68 10.94 -2.62
CA ARG A 5 -19.90 10.13 -2.70
C ARG A 5 -20.39 10.02 -4.13
N PRO A 6 -21.06 8.92 -4.48
CA PRO A 6 -21.76 8.81 -5.76
C PRO A 6 -22.88 9.87 -5.83
N LEU A 7 -23.14 10.38 -7.02
CA LEU A 7 -24.20 11.36 -7.30
C LEU A 7 -25.57 10.70 -7.43
N GLY A 8 -25.61 9.39 -7.75
CA GLY A 8 -26.82 8.63 -7.87
C GLY A 8 -27.58 8.53 -6.54
N GLU A 9 -28.90 8.53 -6.62
CA GLU A 9 -29.76 8.37 -5.44
C GLU A 9 -29.77 6.91 -5.00
N PHE A 10 -29.03 6.63 -3.90
CA PHE A 10 -29.10 5.36 -3.20
C PHE A 10 -30.03 5.51 -1.99
N SER A 11 -30.99 4.61 -1.88
CA SER A 11 -31.89 4.57 -0.73
C SER A 11 -32.38 3.15 -0.49
N LYS A 12 -32.35 2.72 0.76
CA LYS A 12 -32.88 1.43 1.23
C LYS A 12 -33.68 1.62 2.50
N LYS A 13 -34.69 0.76 2.70
CA LYS A 13 -35.43 0.70 3.97
C LYS A 13 -34.68 -0.14 5.00
N ALA A 14 -34.82 0.20 6.26
CA ALA A 14 -34.33 -0.62 7.36
C ALA A 14 -34.92 -2.05 7.32
N LYS A 15 -36.14 -2.23 6.85
CA LYS A 15 -36.75 -3.54 6.61
C LYS A 15 -35.97 -4.38 5.61
N ASP A 16 -35.46 -3.77 4.51
CA ASP A 16 -34.67 -4.48 3.50
C ASP A 16 -33.31 -4.87 4.08
N LEU A 17 -32.73 -4.00 4.92
CA LEU A 17 -31.52 -4.29 5.68
C LEU A 17 -31.70 -5.46 6.63
N CYS A 18 -32.82 -5.49 7.39
CA CYS A 18 -33.12 -6.61 8.29
C CYS A 18 -33.26 -7.92 7.53
N SER A 19 -33.98 -7.90 6.38
CA SER A 19 -34.07 -9.06 5.50
C SER A 19 -32.72 -9.53 4.97
N PHE A 20 -31.83 -8.60 4.58
CA PHE A 20 -30.47 -8.89 4.15
C PHE A 20 -29.61 -9.52 5.27
N LEU A 21 -29.78 -9.05 6.51
CA LEU A 21 -29.05 -9.54 7.69
C LEU A 21 -29.65 -10.79 8.34
N GLY A 22 -30.85 -11.25 7.90
CA GLY A 22 -31.57 -12.36 8.51
C GLY A 22 -32.08 -12.04 9.92
N ILE A 23 -32.48 -10.78 10.17
CA ILE A 23 -33.00 -10.33 11.47
C ILE A 23 -34.53 -10.32 11.41
N ASP A 24 -35.17 -11.24 12.16
CA ASP A 24 -36.64 -11.39 12.13
C ASP A 24 -37.39 -10.44 13.07
N ASN A 25 -36.77 -10.03 14.19
CA ASN A 25 -37.43 -9.18 15.20
C ASN A 25 -36.90 -7.76 15.18
N VAL A 26 -37.58 -6.88 14.47
CA VAL A 26 -37.23 -5.45 14.42
C VAL A 26 -38.14 -4.66 15.36
N LEU A 27 -37.56 -3.72 16.12
CA LEU A 27 -38.30 -2.80 16.97
C LEU A 27 -39.38 -2.05 16.17
N HIS A 28 -40.57 -1.89 16.75
CA HIS A 28 -41.67 -1.14 16.14
C HIS A 28 -41.20 0.26 15.72
N GLY A 29 -41.43 0.66 14.46
CA GLY A 29 -41.06 1.97 13.93
C GLY A 29 -39.73 2.02 13.18
N VAL A 30 -38.86 1.02 13.32
CA VAL A 30 -37.56 0.97 12.61
C VAL A 30 -37.72 0.57 11.14
N ASN A 31 -38.67 -0.29 10.84
CA ASN A 31 -38.90 -0.87 9.51
C ASN A 31 -39.12 0.17 8.38
N ASP A 32 -39.70 1.31 8.68
CA ASP A 32 -40.02 2.35 7.71
C ASP A 32 -38.95 3.42 7.59
N LEU A 33 -37.88 3.32 8.38
CA LEU A 33 -36.74 4.22 8.25
C LEU A 33 -36.00 3.94 6.94
N TYR A 34 -35.53 5.01 6.33
CA TYR A 34 -34.67 4.97 5.14
C TYR A 34 -33.25 5.39 5.50
N PHE A 35 -32.30 4.79 4.82
CA PHE A 35 -30.93 5.29 4.82
C PHE A 35 -30.45 5.47 3.39
N THR A 36 -29.61 6.52 3.20
CA THR A 36 -29.18 7.02 1.88
C THR A 36 -27.68 6.92 1.67
N GLY A 37 -26.96 6.45 2.68
CA GLY A 37 -25.53 6.19 2.62
C GLY A 37 -25.08 5.25 3.74
N ILE A 38 -23.84 4.79 3.68
CA ILE A 38 -23.21 3.92 4.68
C ILE A 38 -21.84 4.49 5.03
N THR A 39 -21.56 4.65 6.32
CA THR A 39 -20.23 5.02 6.81
C THR A 39 -19.94 4.40 8.17
N HIS A 40 -18.66 4.07 8.43
CA HIS A 40 -18.15 3.64 9.74
C HIS A 40 -17.48 4.79 10.50
N ASN A 41 -17.30 5.95 9.86
CA ASN A 41 -16.62 7.11 10.43
C ASN A 41 -17.64 8.20 10.81
N SER A 42 -17.83 8.45 12.11
CA SER A 42 -18.75 9.45 12.64
C SER A 42 -18.51 10.86 12.06
N LYS A 43 -17.24 11.19 11.73
CA LYS A 43 -16.88 12.48 11.14
C LYS A 43 -17.33 12.64 9.69
N MET A 44 -17.61 11.53 9.01
CA MET A 44 -17.98 11.46 7.59
C MET A 44 -19.47 11.19 7.39
N VAL A 45 -20.23 11.11 8.47
CA VAL A 45 -21.70 10.96 8.41
C VAL A 45 -22.32 12.17 7.72
N GLU A 46 -23.28 11.90 6.84
CA GLU A 46 -24.18 12.87 6.21
C GLU A 46 -25.64 12.50 6.55
N PHE A 47 -26.53 13.45 6.31
CA PHE A 47 -27.94 13.27 6.62
C PHE A 47 -28.53 12.04 5.90
N GLY A 48 -29.16 11.16 6.68
CA GLY A 48 -29.76 9.93 6.18
C GLY A 48 -28.84 8.70 6.20
N ASP A 49 -27.58 8.79 6.66
CA ASP A 49 -26.66 7.65 6.68
C ASP A 49 -27.05 6.56 7.69
N LEU A 50 -26.72 5.33 7.32
CA LEU A 50 -26.50 4.21 8.24
C LEU A 50 -25.08 4.33 8.81
N PHE A 51 -24.96 4.55 10.10
CA PHE A 51 -23.68 4.55 10.81
C PHE A 51 -23.34 3.13 11.27
N ILE A 52 -22.20 2.59 10.83
CA ILE A 52 -21.69 1.28 11.26
C ILE A 52 -20.70 1.49 12.39
N ALA A 53 -21.14 1.23 13.61
CA ALA A 53 -20.35 1.39 14.81
C ALA A 53 -19.51 0.14 15.09
N LEU A 54 -18.30 0.08 14.49
CA LEU A 54 -17.38 -1.06 14.58
C LEU A 54 -16.67 -1.13 15.93
N PRO A 55 -16.40 -2.34 16.46
CA PRO A 55 -15.48 -2.50 17.59
C PRO A 55 -14.07 -2.08 17.17
N GLY A 56 -13.44 -1.20 17.92
CA GLY A 56 -12.09 -0.70 17.70
C GLY A 56 -11.13 -1.08 18.83
N VAL A 57 -9.82 -1.09 18.54
CA VAL A 57 -8.78 -1.49 19.52
C VAL A 57 -8.73 -0.57 20.74
N LYS A 58 -8.91 0.74 20.58
CA LYS A 58 -8.85 1.73 21.66
C LYS A 58 -10.23 2.10 22.19
N ARG A 59 -11.21 2.23 21.34
CA ARG A 59 -12.59 2.62 21.66
C ARG A 59 -13.55 1.97 20.70
N HIS A 60 -14.73 1.61 21.17
CA HIS A 60 -15.82 1.13 20.34
C HIS A 60 -16.41 2.28 19.51
N GLY A 61 -16.76 2.02 18.25
CA GLY A 61 -17.40 3.01 17.36
C GLY A 61 -18.71 3.59 17.93
N ALA A 62 -19.44 2.79 18.71
CA ALA A 62 -20.66 3.21 19.40
C ALA A 62 -20.47 4.43 20.35
N ASN A 63 -19.26 4.67 20.87
CA ASN A 63 -18.96 5.85 21.67
C ASN A 63 -19.05 7.17 20.88
N PHE A 64 -19.16 7.09 19.54
CA PHE A 64 -19.27 8.25 18.65
C PHE A 64 -20.70 8.40 18.09
N VAL A 65 -21.71 7.72 18.68
CA VAL A 65 -23.08 7.73 18.18
C VAL A 65 -23.70 9.13 18.25
N GLU A 66 -23.42 9.91 19.30
CA GLU A 66 -23.95 11.27 19.41
C GLU A 66 -23.40 12.18 18.32
N GLU A 67 -22.09 12.10 17.97
CA GLU A 67 -21.52 12.81 16.83
C GLU A 67 -22.17 12.38 15.52
N ALA A 68 -22.41 11.08 15.33
CA ALA A 68 -23.09 10.55 14.16
C ALA A 68 -24.53 11.06 14.05
N LYS A 69 -25.26 11.10 15.17
CA LYS A 69 -26.63 11.63 15.28
C LYS A 69 -26.71 13.11 14.94
N GLU A 70 -25.82 13.92 15.53
CA GLU A 70 -25.75 15.37 15.25
C GLU A 70 -25.53 15.66 13.76
N LYS A 71 -24.81 14.77 13.05
CA LYS A 71 -24.58 14.86 11.61
C LYS A 71 -25.69 14.27 10.75
N GLY A 72 -26.70 13.64 11.37
CA GLY A 72 -27.89 13.19 10.69
C GLY A 72 -27.92 11.70 10.35
N ALA A 73 -27.15 10.85 11.03
CA ALA A 73 -27.33 9.40 10.94
C ALA A 73 -28.77 9.03 11.38
N THR A 74 -29.43 8.16 10.62
CA THR A 74 -30.80 7.74 10.87
C THR A 74 -30.90 6.37 11.54
N LEU A 75 -29.89 5.55 11.38
CA LEU A 75 -29.84 4.18 11.87
C LEU A 75 -28.41 3.81 12.22
N VAL A 76 -28.22 2.93 13.20
CA VAL A 76 -26.92 2.36 13.57
C VAL A 76 -26.92 0.84 13.39
N LEU A 77 -25.83 0.29 12.88
CA LEU A 77 -25.52 -1.14 12.91
C LEU A 77 -24.30 -1.36 13.81
N THR A 78 -24.41 -2.30 14.76
CA THR A 78 -23.30 -2.57 15.71
C THR A 78 -23.44 -3.99 16.30
N ASP A 79 -22.50 -4.35 17.18
CA ASP A 79 -22.60 -5.59 17.98
C ASP A 79 -23.38 -5.37 19.27
N GLN A 80 -23.51 -6.44 20.09
CA GLN A 80 -24.23 -6.39 21.37
C GLN A 80 -23.60 -5.40 22.37
N GLN A 81 -22.27 -5.26 22.36
CA GLN A 81 -21.57 -4.28 23.22
C GLN A 81 -21.91 -2.85 22.79
N GLY A 82 -21.91 -2.59 21.49
CA GLY A 82 -22.29 -1.30 20.93
C GLY A 82 -23.75 -0.93 21.24
N MET A 83 -24.67 -1.89 21.15
CA MET A 83 -26.08 -1.66 21.51
C MET A 83 -26.21 -1.18 22.97
N ASN A 84 -25.47 -1.79 23.89
CA ASN A 84 -25.48 -1.38 25.31
C ASN A 84 -24.92 0.02 25.52
N ILE A 85 -23.99 0.48 24.67
CA ILE A 85 -23.42 1.84 24.71
C ILE A 85 -24.42 2.86 24.15
N ILE A 86 -25.05 2.52 23.02
CA ILE A 86 -25.93 3.44 22.27
C ILE A 86 -27.24 3.70 23.02
N GLN A 87 -27.78 2.65 23.69
CA GLN A 87 -29.10 2.69 24.33
C GLN A 87 -30.18 3.23 23.38
N ASP A 88 -30.81 4.35 23.73
CA ASP A 88 -31.91 4.97 22.98
C ASP A 88 -31.45 6.19 22.13
N ALA A 89 -30.14 6.40 21.96
CA ALA A 89 -29.62 7.58 21.25
C ALA A 89 -30.05 7.62 19.77
N LEU A 90 -30.04 6.45 19.10
CA LEU A 90 -30.52 6.26 17.73
C LEU A 90 -31.13 4.86 17.57
N PRO A 91 -32.06 4.66 16.61
CA PRO A 91 -32.50 3.32 16.19
C PRO A 91 -31.27 2.45 15.85
N CYS A 92 -31.22 1.25 16.43
CA CYS A 92 -30.02 0.42 16.37
C CYS A 92 -30.36 -1.03 16.01
N LEU A 93 -29.58 -1.63 15.12
CA LEU A 93 -29.61 -3.03 14.77
C LEU A 93 -28.34 -3.72 15.28
N GLY A 94 -28.52 -4.81 16.03
CA GLY A 94 -27.46 -5.64 16.56
C GLY A 94 -27.15 -6.83 15.67
N VAL A 95 -25.86 -7.07 15.41
CA VAL A 95 -25.34 -8.26 14.69
C VAL A 95 -24.20 -8.89 15.49
N GLY A 96 -23.86 -10.15 15.16
CA GLY A 96 -22.79 -10.84 15.88
C GLY A 96 -21.41 -10.19 15.69
N ASP A 97 -21.04 -9.92 14.43
CA ASP A 97 -19.79 -9.23 14.06
C ASP A 97 -20.08 -8.26 12.90
N PRO A 98 -20.21 -6.95 13.20
CA PRO A 98 -20.48 -5.96 12.17
C PRO A 98 -19.29 -5.80 11.20
N ARG A 99 -18.05 -6.07 11.63
CA ARG A 99 -16.87 -5.94 10.77
C ARG A 99 -16.86 -6.97 9.65
N PHE A 100 -17.31 -8.20 9.94
CA PHE A 100 -17.44 -9.25 8.93
C PHE A 100 -18.51 -8.91 7.87
N MET A 101 -19.56 -8.21 8.27
CA MET A 101 -20.72 -7.97 7.41
C MET A 101 -20.63 -6.67 6.58
N VAL A 102 -19.81 -5.69 7.00
CA VAL A 102 -19.82 -4.34 6.41
C VAL A 102 -19.50 -4.34 4.90
N GLY A 103 -18.64 -5.24 4.42
CA GLY A 103 -18.27 -5.32 3.01
C GLY A 103 -19.45 -5.74 2.13
N ASP A 104 -20.07 -6.87 2.45
CA ASP A 104 -21.20 -7.42 1.71
C ASP A 104 -22.43 -6.49 1.82
N LEU A 105 -22.67 -5.93 3.01
CA LEU A 105 -23.72 -4.95 3.24
C LEU A 105 -23.55 -3.71 2.34
N SER A 106 -22.35 -3.16 2.31
CA SER A 106 -22.08 -1.97 1.49
C SER A 106 -22.13 -2.30 0.00
N SER A 107 -21.66 -3.49 -0.40
CA SER A 107 -21.81 -3.98 -1.77
C SER A 107 -23.29 -4.08 -2.19
N TRP A 108 -24.12 -4.71 -1.35
CA TRP A 108 -25.56 -4.79 -1.57
C TRP A 108 -26.22 -3.41 -1.66
N PHE A 109 -25.85 -2.50 -0.74
CA PHE A 109 -26.40 -1.14 -0.73
C PHE A 109 -26.12 -0.37 -2.01
N TYR A 110 -24.85 -0.39 -2.48
CA TYR A 110 -24.42 0.29 -3.70
C TYR A 110 -24.67 -0.51 -4.99
N GLY A 111 -25.38 -1.68 -4.91
CA GLY A 111 -25.73 -2.50 -6.06
C GLY A 111 -24.52 -3.16 -6.72
N ASN A 112 -23.68 -3.78 -5.90
CA ASN A 112 -22.49 -4.56 -6.31
C ASN A 112 -21.59 -3.82 -7.30
N PRO A 113 -21.03 -2.67 -6.93
CA PRO A 113 -20.34 -1.78 -7.87
C PRO A 113 -19.07 -2.40 -8.46
N PHE A 114 -18.36 -3.28 -7.72
CA PHE A 114 -17.17 -3.97 -8.21
C PHE A 114 -17.45 -4.94 -9.37
N ALA A 115 -18.69 -5.40 -9.55
CA ALA A 115 -19.04 -6.27 -10.67
C ALA A 115 -18.90 -5.59 -12.05
N SER A 116 -18.84 -4.26 -12.10
CA SER A 116 -18.62 -3.48 -13.33
C SER A 116 -17.16 -3.12 -13.59
N LEU A 117 -16.25 -3.52 -12.71
CA LEU A 117 -14.83 -3.17 -12.75
C LEU A 117 -13.96 -4.41 -13.03
N ASP A 118 -12.96 -4.25 -13.87
CA ASP A 118 -11.80 -5.15 -13.91
C ASP A 118 -10.89 -4.80 -12.73
N ALA A 119 -11.23 -5.34 -11.55
CA ALA A 119 -10.49 -5.07 -10.33
C ALA A 119 -9.29 -6.01 -10.19
N VAL A 120 -8.11 -5.45 -9.91
CA VAL A 120 -6.86 -6.19 -9.66
C VAL A 120 -6.37 -5.93 -8.25
N GLY A 121 -6.15 -7.00 -7.48
CA GLY A 121 -5.58 -6.93 -6.13
C GLY A 121 -4.10 -7.28 -6.12
N VAL A 122 -3.23 -6.43 -5.53
CA VAL A 122 -1.80 -6.70 -5.39
C VAL A 122 -1.42 -6.79 -3.93
N THR A 123 -0.84 -7.94 -3.51
CA THR A 123 -0.35 -8.16 -2.15
C THR A 123 1.12 -8.57 -2.10
N GLY A 124 1.70 -8.53 -0.91
CA GLY A 124 3.09 -8.84 -0.62
C GLY A 124 3.63 -7.95 0.50
N THR A 125 4.88 -8.13 0.93
CA THR A 125 5.51 -7.23 1.91
C THR A 125 5.90 -5.91 1.24
N ASN A 126 6.74 -5.94 0.23
CA ASN A 126 7.17 -4.77 -0.55
C ASN A 126 6.73 -4.92 -2.02
N GLY A 127 6.80 -3.84 -2.80
CA GLY A 127 6.50 -3.85 -4.23
C GLY A 127 5.04 -3.62 -4.61
N LYS A 128 4.07 -3.70 -3.69
CA LYS A 128 2.64 -3.47 -3.96
C LYS A 128 2.38 -2.15 -4.69
N THR A 129 2.81 -1.05 -4.11
CA THR A 129 2.61 0.30 -4.65
C THR A 129 3.22 0.46 -6.04
N THR A 130 4.46 0.00 -6.21
CA THR A 130 5.16 0.09 -7.49
C THR A 130 4.45 -0.75 -8.57
N THR A 131 4.12 -2.01 -8.26
CA THR A 131 3.39 -2.90 -9.19
C THR A 131 2.04 -2.30 -9.57
N ALA A 132 1.26 -1.85 -8.58
CA ALA A 132 -0.06 -1.27 -8.82
C ALA A 132 0.03 0.04 -9.65
N ALA A 133 0.99 0.91 -9.34
CA ALA A 133 1.18 2.15 -10.09
C ALA A 133 1.68 1.91 -11.53
N LEU A 134 2.54 0.90 -11.74
CA LEU A 134 2.98 0.53 -13.09
C LEU A 134 1.83 -0.08 -13.90
N LEU A 135 0.99 -0.92 -13.29
CA LEU A 135 -0.19 -1.48 -13.95
C LEU A 135 -1.19 -0.38 -14.34
N GLU A 136 -1.45 0.57 -13.43
CA GLU A 136 -2.32 1.73 -13.72
C GLU A 136 -1.77 2.54 -14.91
N GLN A 137 -0.45 2.81 -14.95
CA GLN A 137 0.18 3.49 -16.08
C GLN A 137 0.03 2.72 -17.38
N ILE A 138 0.23 1.39 -17.38
CA ILE A 138 0.03 0.55 -18.58
C ILE A 138 -1.40 0.68 -19.08
N TRP A 139 -2.40 0.62 -18.23
CA TRP A 139 -3.79 0.80 -18.63
C TRP A 139 -4.05 2.20 -19.20
N ARG A 140 -3.55 3.25 -18.54
CA ARG A 140 -3.73 4.65 -18.96
C ARG A 140 -3.07 4.93 -20.32
N PHE A 141 -1.88 4.41 -20.55
CA PHE A 141 -1.22 4.50 -21.88
C PHE A 141 -2.00 3.75 -22.97
N ASN A 142 -2.80 2.77 -22.60
CA ASN A 142 -3.74 2.07 -23.48
C ASN A 142 -5.14 2.70 -23.47
N HIS A 143 -5.25 3.98 -23.12
CA HIS A 143 -6.49 4.77 -23.15
C HIS A 143 -7.64 4.19 -22.33
N ARG A 144 -7.34 3.40 -21.29
CA ARG A 144 -8.36 2.88 -20.37
C ARG A 144 -8.65 3.91 -19.28
N THR A 145 -9.90 3.94 -18.84
CA THR A 145 -10.28 4.71 -17.64
C THR A 145 -9.90 3.93 -16.41
N THR A 146 -9.07 4.54 -15.55
CA THR A 146 -8.37 3.85 -14.47
C THR A 146 -8.69 4.42 -13.10
N SER A 147 -8.52 3.58 -12.09
CA SER A 147 -8.45 3.95 -10.69
C SER A 147 -7.31 3.20 -10.02
N PHE A 148 -6.63 3.88 -9.11
CA PHE A 148 -5.64 3.32 -8.21
C PHE A 148 -6.12 3.50 -6.77
N VAL A 149 -5.98 2.46 -5.93
CA VAL A 149 -6.27 2.53 -4.49
C VAL A 149 -5.07 1.97 -3.73
N GLY A 150 -4.41 2.79 -2.91
CA GLY A 150 -3.22 2.32 -2.20
C GLY A 150 -2.58 3.34 -1.28
N THR A 151 -1.35 3.05 -0.89
CA THR A 151 -0.58 3.81 0.10
C THR A 151 -0.35 5.27 -0.32
N ILE A 152 -0.18 5.53 -1.61
CA ILE A 152 0.06 6.87 -2.15
C ILE A 152 -1.23 7.69 -2.38
N GLY A 153 -2.39 7.11 -2.08
CA GLY A 153 -3.70 7.75 -2.28
C GLY A 153 -4.67 6.88 -3.03
N THR A 154 -5.81 7.46 -3.37
CA THR A 154 -6.79 6.91 -4.30
C THR A 154 -6.95 7.86 -5.45
N THR A 155 -6.83 7.37 -6.69
CA THR A 155 -7.16 8.14 -7.89
C THR A 155 -8.39 7.54 -8.57
N ILE A 156 -9.29 8.38 -9.07
CA ILE A 156 -10.45 8.00 -9.87
C ILE A 156 -10.47 8.91 -11.11
N GLY A 157 -9.94 8.42 -12.22
CA GLY A 157 -9.64 9.28 -13.36
C GLY A 157 -8.59 10.33 -12.99
N GLU A 158 -8.93 11.60 -13.12
CA GLU A 158 -8.03 12.72 -12.78
C GLU A 158 -8.13 13.18 -11.32
N GLU A 159 -9.12 12.72 -10.57
CA GLU A 159 -9.31 13.10 -9.17
C GLU A 159 -8.41 12.27 -8.24
N SER A 160 -7.79 12.95 -7.27
CA SER A 160 -6.91 12.31 -6.29
C SER A 160 -7.36 12.59 -4.86
N LEU A 161 -7.42 11.54 -4.05
CA LEU A 161 -7.77 11.56 -2.63
C LEU A 161 -6.59 11.06 -1.80
N SER A 162 -6.36 11.68 -0.65
CA SER A 162 -5.35 11.20 0.29
C SER A 162 -5.73 9.85 0.91
N ALA A 163 -4.76 8.96 1.09
CA ALA A 163 -4.97 7.70 1.81
C ALA A 163 -4.84 7.88 3.32
N GLU A 164 -5.75 7.28 4.06
CA GLU A 164 -5.60 7.04 5.50
C GLU A 164 -4.98 5.66 5.76
N PHE A 165 -5.36 4.69 4.94
CA PHE A 165 -4.86 3.32 4.97
C PHE A 165 -4.46 2.86 3.56
N THR A 166 -3.48 1.95 3.48
CA THR A 166 -3.11 1.28 2.22
C THR A 166 -4.31 0.60 1.56
N THR A 167 -5.17 -0.03 2.38
CA THR A 167 -6.43 -0.64 1.97
C THR A 167 -7.54 0.03 2.80
N PRO A 168 -8.36 0.88 2.22
CA PRO A 168 -9.48 1.54 2.90
C PRO A 168 -10.46 0.55 3.54
N GLU A 169 -11.31 1.03 4.44
CA GLU A 169 -12.37 0.20 5.04
C GLU A 169 -13.41 -0.21 3.97
N ALA A 170 -14.05 -1.36 4.19
CA ALA A 170 -14.93 -1.97 3.20
C ALA A 170 -16.09 -1.05 2.74
N SER A 171 -16.68 -0.28 3.66
CA SER A 171 -17.74 0.69 3.31
C SER A 171 -17.21 1.80 2.39
N ASP A 172 -15.97 2.26 2.61
CA ASP A 172 -15.35 3.27 1.75
C ASP A 172 -15.02 2.70 0.37
N LEU A 173 -14.49 1.46 0.32
CA LEU A 173 -14.18 0.80 -0.95
C LEU A 173 -15.42 0.62 -1.83
N GLN A 174 -16.52 0.17 -1.26
CA GLN A 174 -17.78 0.00 -2.02
C GLN A 174 -18.36 1.35 -2.47
N ARG A 175 -18.28 2.38 -1.62
CA ARG A 175 -18.66 3.75 -1.97
C ARG A 175 -17.81 4.32 -3.10
N LEU A 176 -16.49 4.17 -3.03
CA LEU A 176 -15.56 4.59 -4.09
C LEU A 176 -15.80 3.82 -5.39
N ALA A 177 -16.09 2.52 -5.32
CA ALA A 177 -16.42 1.72 -6.48
C ALA A 177 -17.74 2.18 -7.14
N ALA A 178 -18.74 2.62 -6.36
CA ALA A 178 -19.95 3.23 -6.92
C ALA A 178 -19.64 4.54 -7.67
N VAL A 179 -18.74 5.38 -7.12
CA VAL A 179 -18.24 6.58 -7.82
C VAL A 179 -17.48 6.20 -9.09
N MET A 180 -16.60 5.19 -9.04
CA MET A 180 -15.88 4.69 -10.21
C MET A 180 -16.85 4.26 -11.32
N ARG A 181 -17.90 3.52 -10.96
CA ARG A 181 -18.94 3.10 -11.90
C ARG A 181 -19.66 4.28 -12.56
N GLU A 182 -20.03 5.30 -11.80
CA GLU A 182 -20.68 6.52 -12.33
C GLU A 182 -19.76 7.29 -13.29
N ARG A 183 -18.45 7.27 -13.03
CA ARG A 183 -17.43 7.92 -13.87
C ARG A 183 -16.93 7.04 -15.01
N HIS A 184 -17.60 5.92 -15.26
CA HIS A 184 -17.24 4.97 -16.32
C HIS A 184 -15.79 4.45 -16.21
N VAL A 185 -15.25 4.40 -15.01
CA VAL A 185 -13.97 3.70 -14.75
C VAL A 185 -14.19 2.21 -15.01
N ARG A 186 -13.26 1.59 -15.75
CA ARG A 186 -13.31 0.16 -16.05
C ARG A 186 -12.25 -0.63 -15.30
N ASN A 187 -11.08 -0.06 -15.11
CA ASN A 187 -9.95 -0.75 -14.54
C ASN A 187 -9.59 -0.15 -13.16
N CYS A 188 -9.57 -0.98 -12.13
CA CYS A 188 -9.20 -0.57 -10.78
C CYS A 188 -8.09 -1.48 -10.26
N VAL A 189 -6.92 -0.92 -9.94
CA VAL A 189 -5.88 -1.65 -9.23
C VAL A 189 -5.85 -1.22 -7.76
N MET A 190 -5.74 -2.20 -6.87
CA MET A 190 -5.75 -1.96 -5.44
C MET A 190 -4.60 -2.67 -4.72
N GLU A 191 -3.90 -1.93 -3.85
CA GLU A 191 -3.01 -2.54 -2.88
C GLU A 191 -3.81 -3.26 -1.79
N VAL A 192 -3.56 -4.55 -1.62
CA VAL A 192 -4.20 -5.38 -0.60
C VAL A 192 -3.21 -5.71 0.51
N SER A 193 -3.32 -5.01 1.64
CA SER A 193 -2.49 -5.23 2.82
C SER A 193 -2.98 -6.44 3.61
N SER A 194 -2.08 -7.11 4.35
CA SER A 194 -2.45 -8.21 5.24
C SER A 194 -3.42 -7.77 6.34
N HIS A 195 -3.25 -6.55 6.87
CA HIS A 195 -4.21 -5.93 7.80
C HIS A 195 -5.59 -5.79 7.16
N GLY A 196 -5.65 -5.33 5.89
CA GLY A 196 -6.90 -5.19 5.16
C GLY A 196 -7.63 -6.52 4.97
N ILE A 197 -6.90 -7.61 4.74
CA ILE A 197 -7.48 -8.96 4.63
C ILE A 197 -8.02 -9.44 5.98
N VAL A 198 -7.19 -9.37 7.03
CA VAL A 198 -7.57 -9.84 8.39
C VAL A 198 -8.73 -9.02 8.97
N GLN A 199 -8.77 -7.73 8.66
CA GLN A 199 -9.82 -6.83 9.12
C GLN A 199 -11.03 -6.77 8.17
N HIS A 200 -11.19 -7.72 7.27
CA HIS A 200 -12.33 -7.84 6.35
C HIS A 200 -12.59 -6.58 5.48
N ARG A 201 -11.56 -5.78 5.20
CA ARG A 201 -11.73 -4.55 4.42
C ARG A 201 -12.02 -4.80 2.95
N ILE A 202 -11.66 -5.98 2.43
CA ILE A 202 -11.90 -6.38 1.05
C ILE A 202 -13.12 -7.31 0.88
N SER A 203 -13.89 -7.56 1.95
CA SER A 203 -15.14 -8.33 1.84
C SER A 203 -16.11 -7.67 0.89
N GLY A 204 -16.86 -8.47 0.13
CA GLY A 204 -17.75 -7.99 -0.93
C GLY A 204 -17.03 -7.52 -2.20
N ILE A 205 -15.71 -7.79 -2.34
CA ILE A 205 -14.93 -7.53 -3.56
C ILE A 205 -14.52 -8.86 -4.19
N ARG A 206 -14.71 -8.98 -5.51
CA ARG A 206 -14.16 -10.06 -6.31
C ARG A 206 -13.21 -9.47 -7.34
N PHE A 207 -11.94 -9.89 -7.28
CA PHE A 207 -10.91 -9.45 -8.20
C PHE A 207 -10.92 -10.29 -9.48
N SER A 208 -10.71 -9.66 -10.63
CA SER A 208 -10.50 -10.35 -11.91
C SER A 208 -9.22 -11.19 -11.92
N VAL A 209 -8.19 -10.67 -11.26
CA VAL A 209 -6.91 -11.34 -11.05
C VAL A 209 -6.19 -10.74 -9.84
N VAL A 210 -5.40 -11.55 -9.13
CA VAL A 210 -4.59 -11.10 -8.00
C VAL A 210 -3.12 -11.35 -8.21
N GLY A 211 -2.27 -10.46 -7.69
CA GLY A 211 -0.82 -10.53 -7.82
C GLY A 211 -0.11 -10.66 -6.46
N PHE A 212 0.91 -11.52 -6.39
CA PHE A 212 1.79 -11.65 -5.24
C PHE A 212 3.21 -11.22 -5.59
N THR A 213 3.73 -10.21 -4.88
CA THR A 213 5.10 -9.72 -5.09
C THR A 213 6.12 -10.61 -4.37
N HIS A 214 6.17 -10.55 -3.05
CA HIS A 214 7.00 -11.42 -2.20
C HIS A 214 6.60 -11.29 -0.73
N LEU A 215 7.16 -12.16 0.14
CA LEU A 215 7.02 -12.07 1.58
C LEU A 215 8.39 -12.05 2.26
N SER A 216 8.60 -11.05 3.11
CA SER A 216 9.72 -10.92 4.03
C SER A 216 9.21 -10.44 5.39
N GLN A 217 10.07 -10.40 6.40
CA GLN A 217 9.67 -10.00 7.75
C GLN A 217 9.13 -8.55 7.79
N ASP A 218 7.90 -8.43 8.23
CA ASP A 218 7.25 -7.16 8.61
C ASP A 218 5.97 -7.47 9.42
N HIS A 219 5.44 -6.47 10.15
CA HIS A 219 4.15 -6.56 10.84
C HIS A 219 3.99 -7.74 11.82
N LEU A 220 5.09 -8.25 12.42
CA LEU A 220 5.00 -9.32 13.40
C LEU A 220 4.37 -8.85 14.74
N ASP A 221 4.36 -7.56 15.00
CA ASP A 221 3.59 -6.92 16.08
C ASP A 221 2.09 -7.18 15.97
N PHE A 222 1.57 -7.31 14.73
CA PHE A 222 0.17 -7.59 14.45
C PHE A 222 -0.11 -9.08 14.22
N HIS A 223 0.75 -9.76 13.44
CA HIS A 223 0.52 -11.16 13.04
C HIS A 223 1.10 -12.19 14.01
N GLY A 224 2.00 -11.79 14.90
CA GLY A 224 2.70 -12.67 15.84
C GLY A 224 3.88 -13.38 15.22
N ASP A 225 3.69 -14.09 14.12
CA ASP A 225 4.72 -14.85 13.43
C ASP A 225 4.62 -14.81 11.89
N MET A 226 5.64 -15.33 11.21
CA MET A 226 5.71 -15.35 9.75
C MET A 226 4.69 -16.28 9.10
N GLU A 227 4.25 -17.33 9.78
CA GLU A 227 3.23 -18.25 9.26
C GLU A 227 1.87 -17.59 9.23
N SER A 228 1.45 -16.95 10.32
CA SER A 228 0.21 -16.17 10.41
C SER A 228 0.20 -15.03 9.39
N TYR A 229 1.36 -14.39 9.18
CA TYR A 229 1.52 -13.33 8.17
C TYR A 229 1.39 -13.88 6.74
N PHE A 230 1.97 -15.05 6.47
CA PHE A 230 1.82 -15.76 5.19
C PHE A 230 0.35 -16.13 4.93
N GLN A 231 -0.31 -16.79 5.88
CA GLN A 231 -1.70 -17.22 5.75
C GLN A 231 -2.65 -16.04 5.52
N ALA A 232 -2.42 -14.93 6.21
CA ALA A 232 -3.19 -13.70 5.98
C ALA A 232 -3.15 -13.23 4.52
N LYS A 233 -1.97 -13.28 3.87
CA LYS A 233 -1.85 -12.90 2.45
C LYS A 233 -2.33 -13.99 1.49
N ALA A 234 -2.09 -15.26 1.83
CA ALA A 234 -2.52 -16.41 1.03
C ALA A 234 -4.04 -16.44 0.86
N LYS A 235 -4.80 -15.95 1.84
CA LYS A 235 -6.26 -15.86 1.77
C LYS A 235 -6.76 -15.09 0.54
N LEU A 236 -6.00 -14.10 0.03
CA LEU A 236 -6.37 -13.38 -1.19
C LEU A 236 -6.43 -14.31 -2.43
N PHE A 237 -5.68 -15.41 -2.41
CA PHE A 237 -5.62 -16.40 -3.49
C PHE A 237 -6.63 -17.53 -3.28
N SER A 238 -7.81 -17.20 -2.80
CA SER A 238 -8.95 -18.12 -2.63
C SER A 238 -10.11 -17.77 -3.56
N SER A 239 -11.01 -18.73 -3.78
CA SER A 239 -12.22 -18.54 -4.59
C SER A 239 -13.20 -17.50 -4.02
N GLU A 240 -13.02 -17.11 -2.74
CA GLU A 240 -13.75 -15.99 -2.13
C GLU A 240 -13.41 -14.66 -2.83
N PHE A 241 -12.12 -14.45 -3.18
CA PHE A 241 -11.65 -13.16 -3.68
C PHE A 241 -11.29 -13.15 -5.16
N ALA A 242 -10.81 -14.26 -5.73
CA ALA A 242 -10.40 -14.31 -7.14
C ALA A 242 -10.48 -15.72 -7.72
N ASP A 243 -10.52 -15.82 -9.06
CA ASP A 243 -10.40 -17.08 -9.79
C ASP A 243 -9.00 -17.31 -10.34
N ARG A 244 -8.23 -16.24 -10.50
CA ARG A 244 -6.91 -16.25 -11.14
C ARG A 244 -5.91 -15.44 -10.33
N GLY A 245 -4.64 -15.88 -10.37
CA GLY A 245 -3.55 -15.16 -9.74
C GLY A 245 -2.22 -15.29 -10.47
N ILE A 246 -1.31 -14.35 -10.20
CA ILE A 246 0.08 -14.38 -10.65
C ILE A 246 0.98 -14.28 -9.42
N ILE A 247 1.91 -15.20 -9.28
CA ILE A 247 2.72 -15.34 -8.08
C ILE A 247 4.21 -15.29 -8.44
N ASN A 248 4.94 -14.34 -7.83
CA ASN A 248 6.39 -14.31 -7.91
C ASN A 248 6.98 -15.45 -7.06
N ILE A 249 7.63 -16.42 -7.72
CA ILE A 249 8.20 -17.62 -7.12
C ILE A 249 9.70 -17.53 -6.80
N ASP A 250 10.33 -16.35 -6.94
CA ASP A 250 11.75 -16.18 -6.59
C ASP A 250 12.02 -16.40 -5.09
N SER A 251 11.00 -16.22 -4.24
CA SER A 251 11.08 -16.47 -2.79
C SER A 251 10.49 -17.82 -2.39
N LYS A 252 10.92 -18.34 -1.20
CA LYS A 252 10.36 -19.57 -0.63
C LYS A 252 8.85 -19.50 -0.40
N TYR A 253 8.35 -18.33 0.04
CA TYR A 253 6.93 -18.14 0.30
C TYR A 253 6.11 -17.99 -1.00
N GLY A 254 6.71 -17.44 -2.05
CA GLY A 254 6.08 -17.40 -3.36
C GLY A 254 5.93 -18.79 -3.96
N ARG A 255 6.97 -19.64 -3.89
CA ARG A 255 6.89 -21.05 -4.33
C ARG A 255 5.82 -21.81 -3.55
N ARG A 256 5.80 -21.67 -2.22
CA ARG A 256 4.79 -22.28 -1.37
C ARG A 256 3.37 -21.84 -1.74
N LEU A 257 3.15 -20.52 -1.92
CA LEU A 257 1.84 -20.01 -2.31
C LEU A 257 1.41 -20.54 -3.68
N TYR A 258 2.34 -20.65 -4.63
CA TYR A 258 2.07 -21.23 -5.94
C TYR A 258 1.61 -22.69 -5.87
N GLU A 259 2.19 -23.47 -4.97
CA GLU A 259 1.86 -24.87 -4.75
C GLU A 259 0.54 -25.06 -3.97
N GLU A 260 0.23 -24.16 -3.01
CA GLU A 260 -0.91 -24.28 -2.09
C GLU A 260 -2.17 -23.53 -2.56
N ALA A 261 -2.08 -22.60 -3.53
CA ALA A 261 -3.20 -21.77 -3.94
C ALA A 261 -4.35 -22.62 -4.53
N PRO A 262 -5.59 -22.51 -4.01
CA PRO A 262 -6.75 -23.29 -4.48
C PRO A 262 -7.38 -22.75 -5.77
N ILE A 263 -6.84 -21.66 -6.34
CA ILE A 263 -7.31 -21.05 -7.58
C ILE A 263 -6.29 -21.26 -8.70
N GLN A 264 -6.67 -20.94 -9.95
CA GLN A 264 -5.74 -20.99 -11.08
C GLN A 264 -4.65 -19.95 -10.92
N VAL A 265 -3.38 -20.34 -10.85
CA VAL A 265 -2.25 -19.42 -10.70
C VAL A 265 -1.20 -19.63 -11.78
N GLN A 266 -0.54 -18.52 -12.14
CA GLN A 266 0.62 -18.49 -13.02
C GLN A 266 1.86 -18.13 -12.21
N SER A 267 2.98 -18.77 -12.54
CA SER A 267 4.28 -18.47 -11.94
C SER A 267 4.98 -17.32 -12.66
N LEU A 268 5.66 -16.49 -11.88
CA LEU A 268 6.49 -15.40 -12.36
C LEU A 268 7.84 -15.45 -11.64
N ALA A 269 8.95 -15.27 -12.37
CA ALA A 269 10.29 -15.16 -11.80
C ALA A 269 11.19 -14.28 -12.68
N ARG A 270 12.13 -13.57 -12.07
CA ARG A 270 13.10 -12.78 -12.84
C ARG A 270 14.13 -13.66 -13.53
N SER A 271 14.65 -14.66 -12.86
CA SER A 271 15.79 -15.45 -13.30
C SER A 271 15.48 -16.93 -13.58
N ASP A 272 14.37 -17.47 -13.10
CA ASP A 272 13.97 -18.85 -13.38
C ASP A 272 13.16 -18.92 -14.70
N LYS A 273 13.84 -19.28 -15.77
CA LYS A 273 13.22 -19.42 -17.12
C LYS A 273 12.16 -20.53 -17.23
N ARG A 274 11.95 -21.31 -16.17
CA ARG A 274 10.85 -22.29 -16.11
C ARG A 274 9.53 -21.64 -15.66
N ALA A 275 9.59 -20.46 -15.08
CA ALA A 275 8.38 -19.71 -14.76
C ALA A 275 7.63 -19.31 -16.04
N GLN A 276 6.31 -19.26 -15.95
CA GLN A 276 5.45 -18.89 -17.07
C GLN A 276 5.70 -17.45 -17.54
N TRP A 277 6.01 -16.55 -16.61
CA TRP A 277 6.46 -15.19 -16.87
C TRP A 277 7.88 -15.01 -16.38
N HIS A 278 8.81 -14.67 -17.28
CA HIS A 278 10.21 -14.45 -16.92
C HIS A 278 10.91 -13.51 -17.92
N TYR A 279 12.06 -12.98 -17.51
CA TYR A 279 12.95 -12.29 -18.43
C TYR A 279 13.78 -13.28 -19.23
N GLU A 280 13.65 -13.24 -20.56
CA GLU A 280 14.55 -13.97 -21.48
C GLU A 280 15.93 -13.32 -21.48
N SER A 281 15.98 -11.95 -21.49
CA SER A 281 17.20 -11.17 -21.30
C SER A 281 16.94 -9.89 -20.50
N ILE A 282 17.98 -9.42 -19.80
CA ILE A 282 18.05 -8.15 -19.09
C ILE A 282 19.43 -7.57 -19.38
N ASP A 283 19.49 -6.49 -20.16
CA ASP A 283 20.72 -5.82 -20.54
C ASP A 283 20.72 -4.39 -19.99
N ARG A 284 21.71 -4.05 -19.16
CA ARG A 284 21.95 -2.68 -18.70
C ARG A 284 22.87 -1.98 -19.67
N LEU A 285 22.46 -0.85 -20.21
CA LEU A 285 23.32 -0.02 -21.04
C LEU A 285 24.16 0.90 -20.18
N GLU A 286 25.43 1.02 -20.52
CA GLU A 286 26.35 1.99 -19.88
C GLU A 286 25.81 3.41 -20.12
N ASN A 287 25.78 4.22 -19.08
CA ASN A 287 25.30 5.61 -19.08
C ASN A 287 23.80 5.84 -19.27
N GLU A 288 22.95 4.81 -19.22
CA GLU A 288 21.50 4.96 -19.25
C GLU A 288 20.83 4.44 -17.94
N ASN A 289 19.87 5.18 -17.44
CA ASN A 289 19.06 4.75 -16.28
C ASN A 289 17.94 3.83 -16.75
N GLY A 290 18.18 2.51 -16.71
CA GLY A 290 17.18 1.52 -17.09
C GLY A 290 17.78 0.25 -17.68
N TYR A 291 16.91 -0.55 -18.29
CA TYR A 291 17.24 -1.87 -18.82
C TYR A 291 16.53 -2.12 -20.16
N ARG A 292 17.28 -2.65 -21.14
CA ARG A 292 16.66 -3.32 -22.28
C ARG A 292 16.26 -4.71 -21.84
N VAL A 293 15.02 -5.10 -22.10
CA VAL A 293 14.49 -6.39 -21.64
C VAL A 293 13.76 -7.11 -22.74
N ALA A 294 13.82 -8.44 -22.69
CA ALA A 294 12.92 -9.34 -23.40
C ALA A 294 12.17 -10.18 -22.36
N ILE A 295 10.84 -10.10 -22.36
CA ILE A 295 9.95 -10.77 -21.40
C ILE A 295 9.19 -11.87 -22.16
N ARG A 296 9.25 -13.08 -21.63
CA ARG A 296 8.45 -14.20 -22.11
C ARG A 296 7.27 -14.44 -21.20
N GLY A 297 6.10 -14.64 -21.78
CA GLY A 297 4.84 -14.91 -21.08
C GLY A 297 4.12 -16.15 -21.57
N THR A 298 2.97 -16.43 -20.96
CA THR A 298 2.10 -17.56 -21.33
C THR A 298 1.66 -17.50 -22.80
N GLY A 299 1.39 -18.66 -23.42
CA GLY A 299 0.92 -18.71 -24.80
C GLY A 299 1.95 -18.28 -25.86
N GLY A 300 3.24 -18.22 -25.51
CA GLY A 300 4.31 -17.83 -26.43
C GLY A 300 4.47 -16.32 -26.59
N ILE A 301 3.89 -15.51 -25.73
CA ILE A 301 4.06 -14.05 -25.69
C ILE A 301 5.54 -13.71 -25.56
N LEU A 302 6.01 -12.74 -26.38
CA LEU A 302 7.31 -12.11 -26.26
C LEU A 302 7.10 -10.59 -26.30
N ILE A 303 7.59 -9.89 -25.27
CA ILE A 303 7.53 -8.42 -25.13
C ILE A 303 8.95 -7.91 -25.03
N GLU A 304 9.38 -7.09 -25.96
CA GLU A 304 10.72 -6.51 -25.99
C GLU A 304 10.65 -4.99 -25.91
N GLY A 305 11.56 -4.39 -25.14
CA GLY A 305 11.58 -2.93 -25.04
C GLY A 305 12.54 -2.43 -23.98
N TRP A 306 12.36 -1.16 -23.65
CA TRP A 306 13.15 -0.42 -22.65
C TRP A 306 12.31 -0.12 -21.40
N LEU A 307 12.85 -0.43 -20.23
CA LEU A 307 12.27 -0.03 -18.93
C LEU A 307 13.16 1.03 -18.27
N SER A 308 12.65 2.25 -18.15
CA SER A 308 13.31 3.36 -17.45
C SER A 308 13.13 3.24 -15.93
N LEU A 309 13.44 2.08 -15.37
CA LEU A 309 13.30 1.77 -13.94
C LEU A 309 14.68 1.49 -13.35
N ILE A 310 14.89 1.89 -12.11
CA ILE A 310 16.12 1.69 -11.38
C ILE A 310 15.97 0.54 -10.40
N GLY A 311 16.94 -0.38 -10.38
CA GLY A 311 17.01 -1.51 -9.46
C GLY A 311 16.25 -2.76 -9.91
N LEU A 312 16.86 -3.92 -9.66
CA LEU A 312 16.32 -5.22 -10.07
C LEU A 312 14.96 -5.54 -9.44
N HIS A 313 14.70 -5.06 -8.22
CA HIS A 313 13.40 -5.23 -7.57
C HIS A 313 12.27 -4.48 -8.30
N ASN A 314 12.58 -3.37 -9.00
CA ASN A 314 11.60 -2.69 -9.84
C ASN A 314 11.36 -3.43 -11.16
N LEU A 315 12.32 -4.23 -11.64
CA LEU A 315 12.07 -5.18 -12.73
C LEU A 315 11.09 -6.29 -12.28
N ASP A 316 11.23 -6.83 -11.05
CA ASP A 316 10.27 -7.80 -10.50
C ASP A 316 8.86 -7.20 -10.45
N ASN A 317 8.73 -5.95 -9.99
CA ASN A 317 7.46 -5.22 -9.94
C ASN A 317 6.88 -4.96 -11.34
N ALA A 318 7.74 -4.58 -12.30
CA ALA A 318 7.32 -4.34 -13.69
C ALA A 318 6.87 -5.64 -14.38
N LEU A 319 7.58 -6.75 -14.16
CA LEU A 319 7.21 -8.04 -14.71
C LEU A 319 5.82 -8.46 -14.24
N LEU A 320 5.54 -8.29 -12.93
CA LEU A 320 4.22 -8.59 -12.37
C LEU A 320 3.14 -7.63 -12.92
N ALA A 321 3.42 -6.34 -13.03
CA ALA A 321 2.50 -5.37 -13.60
C ALA A 321 2.17 -5.68 -15.07
N ILE A 322 3.17 -6.05 -15.87
CA ILE A 322 3.02 -6.44 -17.29
C ILE A 322 2.18 -7.71 -17.40
N ALA A 323 2.47 -8.74 -16.59
CA ALA A 323 1.72 -9.98 -16.59
C ALA A 323 0.24 -9.75 -16.19
N LEU A 324 -0.03 -8.93 -15.15
CA LEU A 324 -1.38 -8.54 -14.76
C LEU A 324 -2.10 -7.73 -15.86
N ALA A 325 -1.37 -6.88 -16.58
CA ALA A 325 -1.93 -6.12 -17.71
C ALA A 325 -2.40 -7.03 -18.85
N VAL A 326 -1.62 -8.06 -19.18
CA VAL A 326 -2.01 -9.05 -20.19
C VAL A 326 -3.21 -9.87 -19.71
N GLU A 327 -3.26 -10.29 -18.45
CA GLU A 327 -4.42 -10.99 -17.88
C GLU A 327 -5.70 -10.13 -17.87
N THR A 328 -5.55 -8.81 -17.86
CA THR A 328 -6.64 -7.85 -18.05
C THR A 328 -6.79 -7.38 -19.50
N GLN A 329 -6.33 -8.21 -20.45
CA GLN A 329 -6.53 -8.05 -21.88
C GLN A 329 -5.90 -6.78 -22.49
N VAL A 330 -4.71 -6.36 -22.01
CA VAL A 330 -3.88 -5.38 -22.69
C VAL A 330 -3.05 -6.12 -23.75
N ASP A 331 -3.02 -5.59 -24.97
CA ASP A 331 -2.23 -6.16 -26.06
C ASP A 331 -0.72 -6.11 -25.71
N PRO A 332 0.01 -7.23 -25.74
CA PRO A 332 1.46 -7.26 -25.54
C PRO A 332 2.25 -6.30 -26.43
N LEU A 333 1.83 -6.07 -27.68
CA LEU A 333 2.47 -5.11 -28.58
C LEU A 333 2.28 -3.67 -28.12
N ALA A 334 1.12 -3.35 -27.58
CA ALA A 334 0.87 -2.03 -26.99
C ALA A 334 1.72 -1.81 -25.72
N ILE A 335 1.89 -2.85 -24.91
CA ILE A 335 2.80 -2.77 -23.74
C ILE A 335 4.23 -2.48 -24.19
N ALA A 336 4.74 -3.21 -25.18
CA ALA A 336 6.08 -2.99 -25.73
C ALA A 336 6.30 -1.53 -26.20
N ALA A 337 5.28 -0.95 -26.85
CA ALA A 337 5.34 0.42 -27.35
C ALA A 337 5.48 1.47 -26.25
N PHE A 338 4.86 1.26 -25.08
CA PHE A 338 4.80 2.27 -24.01
C PHE A 338 5.68 1.96 -22.78
N MET A 339 6.29 0.76 -22.71
CA MET A 339 7.03 0.36 -21.50
C MET A 339 8.19 1.31 -21.16
N HIS A 340 8.76 2.02 -22.15
CA HIS A 340 9.79 3.04 -21.93
C HIS A 340 9.28 4.30 -21.19
N LEU A 341 7.98 4.50 -21.13
CA LEU A 341 7.33 5.60 -20.42
C LEU A 341 6.99 5.25 -18.97
N LEU A 342 7.11 3.98 -18.57
CA LEU A 342 6.82 3.56 -17.21
C LEU A 342 7.79 4.19 -16.22
N ARG A 343 7.27 4.67 -15.10
CA ARG A 343 8.03 5.32 -14.03
C ARG A 343 7.63 4.73 -12.67
N ALA A 344 8.60 4.53 -11.80
CA ALA A 344 8.32 4.23 -10.41
C ALA A 344 7.52 5.37 -9.76
N PRO A 345 6.59 5.08 -8.85
CA PRO A 345 5.86 6.11 -8.15
C PRO A 345 6.77 6.91 -7.22
N SER A 346 6.30 8.11 -6.85
CA SER A 346 7.05 9.02 -5.98
C SER A 346 7.49 8.35 -4.67
N GLY A 347 8.73 8.64 -4.22
CA GLY A 347 9.33 8.07 -3.03
C GLY A 347 9.75 6.60 -3.18
N ARG A 348 9.94 6.10 -4.40
CA ARG A 348 10.44 4.75 -4.71
C ARG A 348 11.68 4.84 -5.60
N LEU A 349 12.86 4.89 -4.99
CA LEU A 349 14.13 5.23 -5.65
C LEU A 349 14.00 6.50 -6.51
N GLU A 350 13.31 7.49 -5.98
CA GLU A 350 13.08 8.76 -6.66
C GLU A 350 14.36 9.60 -6.64
N SER A 351 14.83 10.03 -7.82
CA SER A 351 16.00 10.89 -7.95
C SER A 351 15.65 12.36 -7.69
N VAL A 352 16.45 13.02 -6.87
CA VAL A 352 16.41 14.46 -6.61
C VAL A 352 17.59 15.12 -7.31
N ALA A 353 17.35 15.88 -8.36
CA ALA A 353 18.38 16.51 -9.18
C ALA A 353 18.19 18.04 -9.19
N VAL A 354 19.11 18.75 -8.53
CA VAL A 354 19.14 20.23 -8.45
C VAL A 354 20.52 20.79 -8.86
N GLY A 355 21.24 20.04 -9.69
CA GLY A 355 22.51 20.49 -10.28
C GLY A 355 23.79 19.92 -9.63
N GLN A 356 23.65 19.07 -8.59
CA GLN A 356 24.78 18.40 -7.93
C GLN A 356 25.43 17.35 -8.83
N LYS A 357 26.66 16.97 -8.50
CA LYS A 357 27.46 15.97 -9.24
C LYS A 357 27.47 14.58 -8.58
N PHE A 358 26.66 14.37 -7.56
CA PHE A 358 26.43 13.09 -6.91
C PHE A 358 24.99 12.65 -7.11
N LEU A 359 24.73 11.36 -7.00
CA LEU A 359 23.38 10.81 -7.08
C LEU A 359 22.65 11.06 -5.75
N ALA A 360 21.45 11.62 -5.78
CA ALA A 360 20.61 11.82 -4.60
C ALA A 360 19.28 11.10 -4.80
N LEU A 361 18.94 10.17 -3.89
CA LEU A 361 17.79 9.28 -3.99
C LEU A 361 16.95 9.30 -2.72
N VAL A 362 15.63 9.19 -2.87
CA VAL A 362 14.67 9.02 -1.77
C VAL A 362 13.91 7.72 -1.96
N ASP A 363 13.79 6.90 -0.90
CA ASP A 363 13.05 5.64 -0.95
C ASP A 363 12.24 5.37 0.33
N TYR A 364 11.14 4.64 0.17
CA TYR A 364 10.24 4.23 1.25
C TYR A 364 10.71 2.97 2.00
N ALA A 365 11.89 2.45 1.75
CA ALA A 365 12.43 1.24 2.38
C ALA A 365 12.43 1.36 3.91
N HIS A 366 11.56 0.59 4.57
CA HIS A 366 11.33 0.57 6.01
C HIS A 366 11.27 -0.85 6.60
N THR A 367 11.72 -1.84 5.82
CA THR A 367 11.91 -3.23 6.26
C THR A 367 13.36 -3.64 6.01
N PRO A 368 13.94 -4.60 6.79
CA PRO A 368 15.33 -5.01 6.61
C PRO A 368 15.66 -5.45 5.17
N ASP A 369 14.77 -6.23 4.56
CA ASP A 369 14.93 -6.71 3.17
C ASP A 369 14.90 -5.54 2.16
N ALA A 370 13.96 -4.60 2.32
CA ALA A 370 13.87 -3.42 1.44
C ALA A 370 15.13 -2.54 1.56
N VAL A 371 15.61 -2.28 2.77
CA VAL A 371 16.84 -1.50 3.02
C VAL A 371 18.05 -2.16 2.33
N LYS A 372 18.24 -3.48 2.50
CA LYS A 372 19.29 -4.23 1.83
C LYS A 372 19.24 -4.11 0.31
N ARG A 373 18.06 -4.27 -0.28
CA ARG A 373 17.86 -4.19 -1.74
C ARG A 373 18.14 -2.80 -2.29
N VAL A 374 17.68 -1.76 -1.61
CA VAL A 374 17.84 -0.38 -2.06
C VAL A 374 19.31 0.05 -1.93
N LEU A 375 20.00 -0.33 -0.85
CA LEU A 375 21.44 -0.08 -0.69
C LEU A 375 22.26 -0.82 -1.74
N ALA A 376 21.96 -2.09 -2.05
CA ALA A 376 22.59 -2.82 -3.14
C ALA A 376 22.40 -2.11 -4.49
N THR A 377 21.19 -1.63 -4.75
CA THR A 377 20.90 -0.85 -5.96
C THR A 377 21.71 0.46 -6.00
N ALA A 378 21.78 1.20 -4.89
CA ALA A 378 22.60 2.42 -4.81
C ALA A 378 24.07 2.12 -5.11
N ARG A 379 24.59 1.00 -4.61
CA ARG A 379 25.96 0.54 -4.87
C ARG A 379 26.21 0.23 -6.36
N GLU A 380 25.23 -0.33 -7.06
CA GLU A 380 25.32 -0.59 -8.50
C GLU A 380 25.26 0.69 -9.34
N LEU A 381 24.67 1.76 -8.82
CA LEU A 381 24.45 3.03 -9.53
C LEU A 381 25.63 4.00 -9.39
N THR A 382 26.50 3.82 -8.40
CA THR A 382 27.62 4.72 -8.14
C THR A 382 28.95 3.98 -8.05
N SER A 383 30.01 4.60 -8.54
CA SER A 383 31.40 4.17 -8.31
C SER A 383 31.99 4.78 -7.04
N GLY A 384 31.35 5.80 -6.47
CA GLY A 384 31.73 6.47 -5.24
C GLY A 384 31.15 5.80 -3.99
N ARG A 385 31.06 6.57 -2.90
CA ARG A 385 30.51 6.11 -1.62
C ARG A 385 28.98 6.09 -1.65
N VAL A 386 28.39 5.18 -0.88
CA VAL A 386 26.98 5.20 -0.52
C VAL A 386 26.82 5.80 0.86
N ILE A 387 26.25 6.99 0.95
CA ILE A 387 25.95 7.74 2.16
C ILE A 387 24.44 7.57 2.40
N ALA A 388 24.04 6.93 3.50
CA ALA A 388 22.66 6.56 3.70
C ALA A 388 22.10 7.06 5.03
N VAL A 389 20.90 7.66 4.97
CA VAL A 389 20.12 8.16 6.12
C VAL A 389 18.92 7.24 6.34
N LEU A 390 18.77 6.71 7.56
CA LEU A 390 17.67 5.80 7.90
C LEU A 390 17.17 6.01 9.33
N GLY A 391 15.86 5.98 9.50
CA GLY A 391 15.18 5.90 10.80
C GLY A 391 14.18 4.76 10.86
N CYS A 392 13.71 4.44 12.07
CA CYS A 392 12.62 3.50 12.30
C CYS A 392 11.41 4.19 12.92
N GLY A 393 10.21 3.72 12.58
CA GLY A 393 8.97 4.20 13.19
C GLY A 393 8.79 3.72 14.62
N GLY A 394 8.30 4.60 15.52
CA GLY A 394 7.80 4.23 16.82
C GLY A 394 6.42 3.56 16.75
N ASP A 395 6.00 2.89 17.83
CA ASP A 395 4.74 2.14 17.94
C ASP A 395 4.56 1.13 16.78
N ARG A 396 5.66 0.44 16.42
CA ARG A 396 5.75 -0.56 15.35
C ARG A 396 6.63 -1.73 15.81
N ASP A 397 6.74 -2.75 14.95
CA ASP A 397 7.58 -3.93 15.19
C ASP A 397 9.02 -3.52 15.57
N ARG A 398 9.35 -3.69 16.86
CA ARG A 398 10.67 -3.35 17.41
C ARG A 398 11.74 -4.37 17.00
N SER A 399 11.33 -5.62 16.72
CA SER A 399 12.26 -6.71 16.39
C SER A 399 13.01 -6.47 15.08
N LYS A 400 12.48 -5.63 14.19
CA LYS A 400 13.14 -5.27 12.92
C LYS A 400 14.20 -4.16 13.07
N ARG A 401 14.20 -3.39 14.18
CA ARG A 401 15.10 -2.23 14.36
C ARG A 401 16.58 -2.61 14.27
N PRO A 402 17.08 -3.61 15.03
CA PRO A 402 18.48 -4.05 14.92
C PRO A 402 18.84 -4.55 13.51
N LEU A 403 17.93 -5.29 12.87
CA LEU A 403 18.13 -5.81 11.52
C LEU A 403 18.20 -4.71 10.46
N MET A 404 17.46 -3.62 10.64
CA MET A 404 17.51 -2.44 9.77
C MET A 404 18.82 -1.66 9.98
N GLY A 405 19.27 -1.52 11.24
CA GLY A 405 20.55 -0.92 11.57
C GLY A 405 21.73 -1.69 10.99
N GLU A 406 21.72 -3.03 11.13
CA GLU A 406 22.72 -3.91 10.51
C GLU A 406 22.72 -3.77 8.97
N ALA A 407 21.53 -3.73 8.35
CA ALA A 407 21.41 -3.55 6.91
C ALA A 407 21.98 -2.20 6.45
N LEU A 408 21.73 -1.12 7.19
CA LEU A 408 22.28 0.21 6.92
C LEU A 408 23.80 0.20 7.00
N LEU A 409 24.37 -0.29 8.11
CA LEU A 409 25.83 -0.35 8.32
C LEU A 409 26.53 -1.25 7.30
N SER A 410 25.94 -2.40 6.96
CA SER A 410 26.59 -3.32 6.02
C SER A 410 26.53 -2.84 4.56
N GLY A 411 25.48 -2.10 4.19
CA GLY A 411 25.24 -1.69 2.79
C GLY A 411 25.75 -0.29 2.43
N SER A 412 26.13 0.57 3.41
CA SER A 412 26.61 1.93 3.18
C SER A 412 28.07 2.10 3.61
N ASP A 413 28.72 3.12 3.06
CA ASP A 413 30.08 3.55 3.47
C ASP A 413 30.01 4.59 4.59
N TYR A 414 28.92 5.37 4.64
CA TYR A 414 28.63 6.33 5.69
C TYR A 414 27.17 6.21 6.09
N ALA A 415 26.92 5.84 7.35
CA ALA A 415 25.59 5.57 7.87
C ALA A 415 25.14 6.70 8.82
N ILE A 416 23.93 7.25 8.60
CA ILE A 416 23.32 8.24 9.49
C ILE A 416 22.02 7.69 10.03
N PHE A 417 21.98 7.49 11.35
CA PHE A 417 20.78 7.08 12.08
C PHE A 417 19.99 8.30 12.51
N THR A 418 18.68 8.32 12.24
CA THR A 418 17.85 9.48 12.52
C THR A 418 16.41 9.10 12.90
N SER A 419 15.57 10.09 13.24
CA SER A 419 14.14 9.87 13.45
C SER A 419 13.42 9.61 12.12
N ASP A 420 12.44 8.71 12.16
CA ASP A 420 11.40 8.57 11.14
C ASP A 420 10.10 9.22 11.63
N ASN A 421 9.12 8.46 12.08
CA ASN A 421 7.94 8.86 12.83
C ASN A 421 8.02 8.28 14.24
N PRO A 422 8.62 8.94 15.22
CA PRO A 422 8.79 8.39 16.57
C PRO A 422 7.45 8.17 17.30
N ARG A 423 6.38 8.82 16.88
CA ARG A 423 5.03 8.76 17.50
C ARG A 423 5.07 8.99 18.98
N SER A 424 4.72 7.98 19.82
CA SER A 424 4.74 8.10 21.28
C SER A 424 6.08 7.72 21.93
N GLU A 425 7.02 7.15 21.15
CA GLU A 425 8.32 6.69 21.66
C GLU A 425 9.39 7.81 21.62
N ASP A 426 10.38 7.70 22.51
CA ASP A 426 11.58 8.53 22.47
C ASP A 426 12.42 8.20 21.23
N PRO A 427 12.69 9.17 20.34
CA PRO A 427 13.48 8.95 19.14
C PRO A 427 14.89 8.44 19.40
N GLN A 428 15.56 8.89 20.49
CA GLN A 428 16.89 8.41 20.85
C GLN A 428 16.87 6.92 21.15
N ARG A 429 15.87 6.46 21.92
CA ARG A 429 15.72 5.04 22.24
C ARG A 429 15.49 4.17 20.99
N ILE A 430 14.74 4.68 20.02
CA ILE A 430 14.54 3.95 18.75
C ILE A 430 15.88 3.76 18.02
N MET A 431 16.71 4.80 17.97
CA MET A 431 18.03 4.73 17.35
C MET A 431 18.98 3.81 18.12
N ASP A 432 18.96 3.84 19.46
CA ASP A 432 19.74 2.93 20.29
C ASP A 432 19.38 1.46 20.02
N GLU A 433 18.10 1.15 19.79
CA GLU A 433 17.63 -0.19 19.41
C GLU A 433 18.03 -0.57 17.98
N MET A 434 18.14 0.40 17.06
CA MET A 434 18.67 0.15 15.71
C MET A 434 20.17 -0.19 15.73
N LEU A 435 20.91 0.43 16.63
CA LEU A 435 22.35 0.23 16.79
C LEU A 435 22.68 -1.12 17.43
N GLY A 436 21.77 -1.65 18.27
CA GLY A 436 22.00 -2.88 19.01
C GLY A 436 23.13 -2.77 20.04
N SER A 437 23.45 -3.90 20.68
CA SER A 437 24.51 -3.99 21.69
C SER A 437 25.93 -4.25 21.13
N ASP A 438 26.07 -4.41 19.81
CA ASP A 438 27.31 -4.89 19.21
C ASP A 438 28.25 -3.79 18.70
N SER A 439 29.54 -4.02 18.95
CA SER A 439 30.71 -3.17 18.72
C SER A 439 31.02 -2.82 17.23
N ILE A 440 30.17 -3.17 16.29
CA ILE A 440 30.34 -2.90 14.84
C ILE A 440 30.37 -1.39 14.53
N LEU A 441 29.79 -0.56 15.42
CA LEU A 441 29.80 0.90 15.32
C LEU A 441 31.19 1.53 15.32
N HIS A 442 32.17 0.86 15.94
CA HIS A 442 33.51 1.42 16.07
C HIS A 442 34.37 1.21 14.83
N GLU A 443 33.97 0.36 13.90
CA GLU A 443 34.72 0.04 12.68
C GLU A 443 34.24 0.78 11.43
N LYS A 444 33.01 1.33 11.43
CA LYS A 444 32.42 2.07 10.29
C LYS A 444 32.06 3.50 10.66
N ALA A 445 32.15 4.40 9.69
CA ALA A 445 31.71 5.78 9.84
C ALA A 445 30.19 5.82 10.03
N ALA A 446 29.73 5.93 11.27
CA ALA A 446 28.33 6.00 11.64
C ALA A 446 28.07 7.21 12.53
N VAL A 447 26.97 7.93 12.26
CA VAL A 447 26.55 9.13 12.99
C VAL A 447 25.11 8.95 13.46
N ILE A 448 24.83 9.42 14.68
CA ILE A 448 23.49 9.56 15.19
C ILE A 448 23.11 11.05 15.10
N GLU A 449 22.03 11.34 14.43
CA GLU A 449 21.43 12.68 14.35
C GLU A 449 19.92 12.58 14.50
N VAL A 450 19.41 13.05 15.63
CA VAL A 450 17.99 12.92 15.98
C VAL A 450 17.10 13.71 15.04
N ASP A 451 17.50 14.94 14.70
CA ASP A 451 16.76 15.75 13.75
C ASP A 451 17.01 15.24 12.33
N ARG A 452 15.90 14.81 11.68
CA ARG A 452 15.98 14.23 10.34
C ARG A 452 16.43 15.23 9.28
N ARG A 453 16.12 16.50 9.42
CA ARG A 453 16.59 17.56 8.51
C ARG A 453 18.10 17.72 8.62
N ASP A 454 18.61 17.81 9.85
CA ASP A 454 20.03 17.93 10.10
C ASP A 454 20.80 16.67 9.65
N ALA A 455 20.20 15.49 9.79
CA ALA A 455 20.73 14.24 9.26
C ALA A 455 20.87 14.29 7.73
N ILE A 456 19.88 14.80 7.01
CA ILE A 456 19.93 14.98 5.55
C ILE A 456 21.00 16.01 5.16
N VAL A 457 21.06 17.15 5.86
CA VAL A 457 22.11 18.17 5.64
C VAL A 457 23.51 17.59 5.84
N LYS A 458 23.74 16.80 6.90
CA LYS A 458 25.01 16.11 7.14
C LYS A 458 25.34 15.14 6.01
N ALA A 459 24.37 14.35 5.54
CA ALA A 459 24.58 13.42 4.43
C ALA A 459 25.04 14.14 3.15
N VAL A 460 24.40 15.26 2.85
CA VAL A 460 24.71 16.09 1.67
C VAL A 460 26.07 16.77 1.81
N ALA A 461 26.42 17.26 3.01
CA ALA A 461 27.72 17.89 3.27
C ALA A 461 28.91 16.92 3.16
N GLU A 462 28.68 15.62 3.43
CA GLU A 462 29.69 14.56 3.29
C GLU A 462 29.89 14.10 1.84
N ALA A 463 28.91 14.38 0.94
CA ALA A 463 28.92 13.86 -0.42
C ALA A 463 29.97 14.54 -1.31
N GLN A 464 30.64 13.74 -2.13
CA GLN A 464 31.59 14.17 -3.15
C GLN A 464 31.09 13.80 -4.56
N ASP A 465 31.73 14.33 -5.58
CA ASP A 465 31.44 14.00 -6.98
C ASP A 465 31.46 12.48 -7.19
N GLY A 466 30.40 11.91 -7.73
CA GLY A 466 30.25 10.48 -7.99
C GLY A 466 29.73 9.65 -6.81
N ASP A 467 29.50 10.22 -5.62
CA ASP A 467 28.86 9.53 -4.50
C ASP A 467 27.33 9.34 -4.72
N CYS A 468 26.71 8.57 -3.85
CA CYS A 468 25.26 8.43 -3.78
C CYS A 468 24.76 8.77 -2.37
N VAL A 469 23.93 9.80 -2.24
CA VAL A 469 23.17 10.11 -1.02
C VAL A 469 21.81 9.44 -1.11
N LEU A 470 21.46 8.63 -0.10
CA LEU A 470 20.25 7.84 -0.07
C LEU A 470 19.47 8.10 1.21
N VAL A 471 18.25 8.68 1.10
CA VAL A 471 17.35 8.96 2.23
C VAL A 471 16.24 7.92 2.26
N LEU A 472 16.16 7.15 3.35
CA LEU A 472 15.31 5.96 3.49
C LEU A 472 14.25 6.12 4.59
N GLY A 473 13.14 5.39 4.44
CA GLY A 473 12.08 5.19 5.42
C GLY A 473 10.77 5.87 5.04
N LYS A 474 10.78 7.16 4.74
CA LYS A 474 9.56 7.97 4.53
C LYS A 474 9.10 8.05 3.07
N GLY A 475 10.02 8.01 2.11
CA GLY A 475 9.68 8.05 0.67
C GLY A 475 8.74 9.21 0.30
N HIS A 476 7.49 8.89 -0.04
CA HIS A 476 6.46 9.86 -0.45
C HIS A 476 5.72 10.55 0.71
N GLU A 477 5.98 10.19 1.95
CA GLU A 477 5.29 10.78 3.11
C GLU A 477 5.55 12.28 3.23
N LYS A 478 4.47 13.07 3.48
CA LYS A 478 4.52 14.54 3.60
C LYS A 478 4.42 15.01 5.05
N GLY A 479 4.82 14.18 6.00
CA GLY A 479 4.75 14.54 7.42
C GLY A 479 5.59 13.66 8.30
N GLN A 480 5.96 14.20 9.48
CA GLN A 480 6.61 13.47 10.56
C GLN A 480 5.73 13.56 11.81
N GLU A 481 5.43 12.41 12.42
CA GLU A 481 4.61 12.33 13.61
C GLU A 481 5.50 12.20 14.85
N VAL A 482 5.42 13.21 15.74
CA VAL A 482 6.17 13.29 17.01
C VAL A 482 5.18 13.58 18.13
N ALA A 483 5.14 12.74 19.17
CA ALA A 483 4.27 12.90 20.34
C ALA A 483 2.79 13.12 19.98
N GLY A 484 2.29 12.43 18.94
CA GLY A 484 0.91 12.53 18.48
C GLY A 484 0.60 13.77 17.62
N VAL A 485 1.59 14.62 17.34
CA VAL A 485 1.46 15.78 16.47
C VAL A 485 2.14 15.50 15.13
N LYS A 486 1.45 15.75 14.01
CA LYS A 486 2.00 15.58 12.67
C LYS A 486 2.52 16.92 12.14
N TYR A 487 3.82 17.01 11.94
CA TYR A 487 4.50 18.16 11.37
C TYR A 487 4.70 17.96 9.86
N PRO A 488 4.62 19.01 9.03
CA PRO A 488 4.97 18.92 7.61
C PRO A 488 6.44 18.55 7.44
N PHE A 489 6.70 17.48 6.68
CA PHE A 489 8.04 17.00 6.37
C PHE A 489 8.02 16.15 5.10
N ASP A 490 8.91 16.43 4.15
CA ASP A 490 9.02 15.69 2.89
C ASP A 490 10.51 15.51 2.56
N ASP A 491 10.99 14.26 2.60
CA ASP A 491 12.40 13.92 2.37
C ASP A 491 12.94 14.50 1.07
N ARG A 492 12.13 14.55 0.01
CA ARG A 492 12.53 15.05 -1.31
C ARG A 492 12.81 16.55 -1.27
N LEU A 493 11.92 17.28 -0.60
CA LEU A 493 12.06 18.74 -0.46
C LEU A 493 13.23 19.09 0.47
N GLU A 494 13.40 18.36 1.56
CA GLU A 494 14.52 18.59 2.48
C GLU A 494 15.86 18.22 1.84
N LEU A 495 15.92 17.15 1.05
CA LEU A 495 17.10 16.75 0.29
C LEU A 495 17.45 17.80 -0.79
N ALA A 496 16.46 18.27 -1.54
CA ALA A 496 16.66 19.34 -2.52
C ALA A 496 17.20 20.63 -1.87
N ARG A 497 16.62 21.07 -0.76
CA ARG A 497 17.08 22.25 0.01
C ARG A 497 18.51 22.09 0.54
N ALA A 498 18.84 20.91 1.07
CA ALA A 498 20.18 20.64 1.55
C ALA A 498 21.22 20.73 0.42
N ILE A 499 20.91 20.23 -0.77
CA ILE A 499 21.78 20.31 -1.94
C ILE A 499 21.92 21.78 -2.44
N GLU A 500 20.81 22.53 -2.53
CA GLU A 500 20.83 23.96 -2.88
C GLU A 500 21.66 24.78 -1.89
N GLY A 501 21.69 24.39 -0.62
CA GLY A 501 22.48 25.04 0.42
C GLY A 501 23.99 24.79 0.33
N LEU A 502 24.47 23.88 -0.54
CA LEU A 502 25.90 23.70 -0.86
C LEU A 502 26.43 24.73 -1.87
N SER A 503 25.52 25.39 -2.63
CA SER A 503 25.84 26.44 -3.60
C SER A 503 25.85 27.81 -2.92
#